data_3bc7bc296e9359c1fd9868818c09d991
#
_entry.id   3bc7bc296e9359c1fd9868818c09d991
#
_cell.length_a   1.000
_cell.length_b   1.000
_cell.length_c   1.000
_cell.angle_alpha   90.00
_cell.angle_beta   90.00
_cell.angle_gamma   90.00
#
_symmetry.space_group_name_H-M   'P 1'
#
loop_
_entity.id
_entity.type
_entity.pdbx_description
1 polymer ?
#
loop_
_entity_poly.entity_id
_entity_poly.type
_entity_poly.pdbx_seq_one_letter_code
_entity_poly.pdbx_strand_id
1 'polypeptide(L)' 'MIKSKLKLLIAQLEIDSGRKLTYEILAREISLSKNTLYRLAEGQTDRIDFLTLDKLCRYFKCNISDLLVYDVD' A
#
# COMPACT_ATOMS: atom_id res chain seq x y z
N MET A 1 14.80 -9.61 3.42
CA MET A 1 14.37 -8.57 2.47
C MET A 1 13.03 -8.00 2.89
N ILE A 2 12.86 -6.70 2.77
CA ILE A 2 11.59 -6.05 3.10
C ILE A 2 10.64 -6.17 1.92
N LYS A 3 9.41 -6.60 2.21
CA LYS A 3 8.38 -6.77 1.18
C LYS A 3 7.14 -5.98 1.56
N SER A 4 6.41 -5.53 0.54
CA SER A 4 5.17 -4.80 0.72
C SER A 4 3.97 -5.74 0.70
N LYS A 5 3.01 -5.47 1.56
CA LYS A 5 1.73 -6.18 1.56
C LYS A 5 0.61 -5.30 1.01
N LEU A 6 0.95 -4.26 0.25
CA LEU A 6 -0.04 -3.33 -0.27
C LEU A 6 -1.11 -4.02 -1.12
N LYS A 7 -0.71 -4.96 -1.97
CA LYS A 7 -1.67 -5.72 -2.78
C LYS A 7 -2.68 -6.45 -1.91
N LEU A 8 -2.20 -7.02 -0.81
CA LEU A 8 -3.06 -7.76 0.11
C LEU A 8 -4.05 -6.81 0.80
N LEU A 9 -3.58 -5.64 1.23
CA LEU A 9 -4.45 -4.66 1.85
C LEU A 9 -5.51 -4.16 0.88
N ILE A 10 -5.14 -3.92 -0.37
CA ILE A 10 -6.09 -3.52 -1.41
C ILE A 10 -7.14 -4.60 -1.62
N ALA A 11 -6.70 -5.85 -1.77
CA ALA A 11 -7.62 -6.97 -1.99
C ALA A 11 -8.58 -7.13 -0.81
N GLN A 12 -8.07 -6.99 0.41
CA GLN A 12 -8.89 -7.10 1.61
C GLN A 12 -9.94 -6.00 1.67
N LEU A 13 -9.55 -4.78 1.34
CA LEU A 13 -10.48 -3.66 1.33
C LEU A 13 -11.55 -3.82 0.24
N GLU A 14 -11.17 -4.34 -0.92
CA GLU A 14 -12.13 -4.61 -1.98
C GLU A 14 -13.18 -5.62 -1.53
N ILE A 15 -12.76 -6.67 -0.84
CA ILE A 15 -13.67 -7.68 -0.30
C ILE A 15 -14.60 -7.06 0.74
N ASP A 16 -14.03 -6.29 1.68
CA ASP A 16 -14.79 -5.72 2.79
C ASP A 16 -15.78 -4.66 2.33
N SER A 17 -15.42 -3.86 1.33
CA SER A 17 -16.27 -2.76 0.86
C SER A 17 -17.18 -3.16 -0.30
N GLY A 18 -16.89 -4.26 -0.96
CA GLY A 18 -17.62 -4.69 -2.16
C GLY A 18 -17.36 -3.81 -3.36
N ARG A 19 -16.29 -3.00 -3.34
CA ARG A 19 -15.94 -2.07 -4.42
C ARG A 19 -14.52 -2.32 -4.87
N LYS A 20 -14.28 -2.06 -6.16
CA LYS A 20 -12.95 -2.19 -6.72
C LYS A 20 -12.09 -1.00 -6.31
N LEU A 21 -10.85 -1.27 -5.92
CA LEU A 21 -9.89 -0.23 -5.56
C LEU A 21 -8.65 -0.37 -6.44
N THR A 22 -8.58 0.47 -7.47
CA THR A 22 -7.42 0.50 -8.36
C THR A 22 -6.35 1.42 -7.78
N TYR A 23 -5.12 1.30 -8.29
CA TYR A 23 -4.04 2.22 -7.88
C TYR A 23 -4.40 3.67 -8.20
N GLU A 24 -5.11 3.88 -9.31
CA GLU A 24 -5.54 5.22 -9.70
C GLU A 24 -6.51 5.82 -8.71
N ILE A 25 -7.50 5.04 -8.28
CA ILE A 25 -8.48 5.49 -7.29
C ILE A 25 -7.78 5.76 -5.96
N LEU A 26 -6.95 4.82 -5.52
CA LEU A 26 -6.22 4.96 -4.25
C LEU A 26 -5.32 6.19 -4.28
N ALA A 27 -4.58 6.38 -5.36
CA ALA A 27 -3.68 7.54 -5.51
C ALA A 27 -4.43 8.86 -5.37
N ARG A 28 -5.62 8.93 -5.97
CA ARG A 28 -6.44 10.13 -5.91
C ARG A 28 -6.95 10.38 -4.49
N GLU A 29 -7.38 9.35 -3.80
CA GLU A 29 -7.97 9.49 -2.47
C GLU A 29 -6.95 9.87 -1.41
N ILE A 30 -5.70 9.44 -1.55
CA ILE A 30 -4.66 9.74 -0.55
C ILE A 30 -3.62 10.72 -1.04
N SER A 31 -3.84 11.32 -2.21
CA SER A 31 -2.96 12.34 -2.79
C SER A 31 -1.52 11.84 -2.94
N LEU A 32 -1.38 10.66 -3.53
CA LEU A 32 -0.10 10.08 -3.87
C LEU A 32 -0.04 9.79 -5.37
N SER A 33 1.17 9.58 -5.89
CA SER A 33 1.36 9.21 -7.27
C SER A 33 0.94 7.75 -7.49
N LYS A 34 0.23 7.50 -8.57
CA LYS A 34 -0.12 6.13 -8.98
C LYS A 34 1.14 5.29 -9.16
N ASN A 35 2.19 5.89 -9.72
CA ASN A 35 3.44 5.21 -9.95
C ASN A 35 4.11 4.79 -8.64
N THR A 36 4.04 5.66 -7.63
CA THR A 36 4.57 5.35 -6.30
C THR A 36 3.88 4.12 -5.72
N LEU A 37 2.55 4.08 -5.83
CA LEU A 37 1.77 2.95 -5.31
C LEU A 37 2.06 1.66 -6.08
N TYR A 38 2.14 1.76 -7.41
CA TYR A 38 2.44 0.61 -8.25
C TYR A 38 3.81 0.03 -7.91
N ARG A 39 4.82 0.88 -7.83
CA ARG A 39 6.18 0.42 -7.52
C ARG A 39 6.28 -0.19 -6.14
N LEU A 40 5.59 0.40 -5.15
CA LEU A 40 5.56 -0.16 -3.80
C LEU A 40 4.87 -1.53 -3.80
N ALA A 41 3.74 -1.64 -4.47
CA ALA A 41 2.97 -2.88 -4.51
C ALA A 41 3.74 -4.00 -5.22
N GLU A 42 4.49 -3.66 -6.26
CA GLU A 42 5.25 -4.64 -7.04
C GLU A 42 6.65 -4.91 -6.49
N GLY A 43 7.01 -4.26 -5.39
CA GLY A 43 8.33 -4.45 -4.80
C GLY A 43 9.46 -3.84 -5.63
N GLN A 44 9.17 -2.83 -6.43
CA GLN A 44 10.13 -2.20 -7.32
C GLN A 44 10.69 -0.91 -6.76
N THR A 45 10.52 -0.67 -5.47
CA THR A 45 11.09 0.50 -4.83
C THR A 45 12.00 0.08 -3.69
N ASP A 46 13.13 0.76 -3.57
CA ASP A 46 14.05 0.57 -2.45
C ASP A 46 14.05 1.80 -1.54
N ARG A 47 13.19 2.77 -1.82
CA ARG A 47 13.03 3.97 -1.03
C ARG A 47 11.55 4.30 -0.87
N ILE A 48 11.17 4.68 0.34
CA ILE A 48 9.83 5.17 0.60
C ILE A 48 9.90 6.13 1.78
N ASP A 49 9.19 7.25 1.69
CA ASP A 49 9.20 8.23 2.76
C ASP A 49 8.13 7.92 3.81
N PHE A 50 8.34 8.46 5.01
CA PHE A 50 7.43 8.23 6.11
C PHE A 50 6.04 8.79 5.84
N LEU A 51 5.94 9.90 5.11
CA LEU A 51 4.64 10.49 4.78
C LEU A 51 3.78 9.54 3.95
N THR A 52 4.39 8.87 2.98
CA THR A 52 3.69 7.88 2.16
C THR A 52 3.19 6.73 3.03
N LEU A 53 4.04 6.22 3.91
CA LEU A 53 3.67 5.15 4.83
C LEU A 53 2.55 5.58 5.77
N ASP A 54 2.63 6.81 6.29
CA ASP A 54 1.61 7.36 7.18
C ASP A 54 0.26 7.44 6.47
N LYS A 55 0.24 7.93 5.24
CA LYS A 55 -0.99 8.04 4.46
C LYS A 55 -1.63 6.66 4.22
N LEU A 56 -0.82 5.67 3.88
CA LEU A 56 -1.31 4.32 3.64
C LEU A 56 -1.85 3.68 4.91
N CYS A 57 -1.13 3.81 6.03
CA CYS A 57 -1.60 3.26 7.29
C CYS A 57 -2.90 3.91 7.75
N ARG A 58 -3.04 5.21 7.55
CA ARG A 58 -4.28 5.91 7.89
C ARG A 58 -5.44 5.46 7.02
N TYR A 59 -5.19 5.34 5.72
CA TYR A 59 -6.24 4.95 4.79
C TYR A 59 -6.77 3.56 5.07
N PHE A 60 -5.87 2.60 5.28
CA PHE A 60 -6.24 1.21 5.54
C PHE A 60 -6.51 0.95 7.02
N LYS A 61 -6.30 1.94 7.90
CA LYS A 61 -6.51 1.83 9.34
C LYS A 61 -5.75 0.63 9.90
N CYS A 62 -4.47 0.55 9.57
CA CYS A 62 -3.63 -0.58 9.94
C CYS A 62 -2.31 -0.10 10.53
N ASN A 63 -1.56 -1.05 11.08
CA ASN A 63 -0.21 -0.80 11.58
C ASN A 63 0.79 -0.95 10.45
N ILE A 64 2.00 -0.41 10.66
CA ILE A 64 3.07 -0.55 9.67
C ILE A 64 3.39 -2.02 9.40
N SER A 65 3.25 -2.88 10.40
CA SER A 65 3.49 -4.31 10.25
C SER A 65 2.49 -5.02 9.34
N ASP A 66 1.34 -4.38 9.10
CA ASP A 66 0.34 -4.89 8.15
C ASP A 66 0.67 -4.48 6.72
N LEU A 67 1.51 -3.46 6.56
CA LEU A 67 1.87 -2.91 5.26
C LEU A 67 3.21 -3.43 4.76
N LEU A 68 4.18 -3.55 5.65
CA LEU A 68 5.54 -4.00 5.33
C LEU A 68 5.92 -5.19 6.20
N VAL A 69 6.69 -6.09 5.62
CA VAL A 69 7.18 -7.27 6.34
C VAL A 69 8.64 -7.51 5.99
N TYR A 70 9.41 -7.98 6.97
CA TYR A 70 10.77 -8.43 6.71
C TYR A 70 10.74 -9.93 6.53
N ASP A 71 11.15 -10.37 5.35
CA ASP A 71 11.13 -11.78 4.97
C ASP A 71 12.57 -12.30 4.95
N VAL A 72 12.85 -13.32 5.72
CA VAL A 72 14.16 -13.95 5.78
C VAL A 72 14.20 -15.06 4.73
N ASP A 73 15.05 -14.86 3.74
CA ASP A 73 15.18 -15.83 2.64
C ASP A 73 15.86 -17.12 3.07
#